data_72cdcdf4bc311a5efef7c85bbf1d6eb4
#
_entry.id   72cdcdf4bc311a5efef7c85bbf1d6eb4
#
_cell.length_a   1.000
_cell.length_b   1.000
_cell.length_c   1.000
_cell.angle_alpha   90.00
_cell.angle_beta   90.00
_cell.angle_gamma   90.00
#
_symmetry.space_group_name_H-M   'P 1'
#
loop_
_entity.id
_entity.type
_entity.pdbx_description
1 polymer ?
#
loop_
_entity_poly.entity_id
_entity_poly.type
_entity_poly.pdbx_seq_one_letter_code
_entity_poly.pdbx_strand_id
1 'polypeptide(L)'
;MAYNPYLGSFQMPGIASGFDTASVVSKLMEVEMQPLNRAQEKFDTLNYQQKVWMQVDKKLEEFYDFLIEFKLQGNLIPKKAVSSDEKVLTASSSADADNATFYLKVNSLASPTVVVGEVTDSTIQKKSTIGSILGIEDDTQEIKFSISKDGGSTKEITLSSTDTINDLIAKIKGSEADVSAKFDEANGKFFIISDKNGPENISVSAEEGSLGKVLLEKLGLLSGETTTGSYAEVELSFDGINPSTTYEQLNENTINIFGTTIELKSLSDEFVKISVEQDIDKSVDTVKQFVDKYNETITYVYDLLHESKVTDKAAEDMTEEDYMKGILARDRNLENIFYKLRNMVYSSTNVDGEFKSLLSIGIGSGDTGRNYESTMKGLIKLDEDKLREALNNNPEDVWKLFATNDKTNEKYGVAQKIQNYVYDVTKFNGYIDRIAGTNGTIGNQMRSLAKEMTNLLDKLQKKEAYYYARFTAMEQAVQKLSMQGAYIQNAFSKQNQ
;
A
#
# COMPACT_ATOMS: atom_id res chain seq x y z
N MET A 1 31.26 -7.96 13.56
CA MET A 1 31.78 -8.92 14.58
C MET A 1 33.24 -9.13 14.28
N ALA A 2 34.13 -8.69 15.19
CA ALA A 2 35.55 -8.95 15.05
C ALA A 2 35.77 -10.48 15.14
N TYR A 3 36.33 -11.04 14.08
CA TYR A 3 36.73 -12.44 14.03
C TYR A 3 37.88 -12.64 14.98
N ASN A 4 37.68 -13.46 16.04
CA ASN A 4 38.73 -13.84 16.98
C ASN A 4 39.25 -15.23 16.55
N PRO A 5 40.43 -15.36 15.92
CA PRO A 5 40.97 -16.63 15.42
C PRO A 5 41.59 -17.52 16.51
N TYR A 6 41.52 -17.11 17.77
CA TYR A 6 42.28 -17.76 18.88
C TYR A 6 41.54 -18.91 19.59
N LEU A 7 40.56 -19.55 18.93
CA LEU A 7 39.89 -20.73 19.48
C LEU A 7 40.45 -22.01 18.86
N GLY A 8 41.64 -22.46 19.26
CA GLY A 8 42.02 -23.81 18.94
C GLY A 8 43.47 -24.20 18.81
N SER A 9 44.31 -23.94 19.81
CA SER A 9 45.40 -24.88 20.13
C SER A 9 46.00 -24.53 21.51
N PHE A 10 45.73 -25.38 22.47
CA PHE A 10 46.46 -25.36 23.75
C PHE A 10 47.89 -25.82 23.50
N GLN A 11 48.80 -24.91 23.22
CA GLN A 11 50.24 -25.14 23.23
C GLN A 11 50.82 -24.40 24.43
N MET A 12 51.49 -25.11 25.36
CA MET A 12 52.15 -24.52 26.51
C MET A 12 53.37 -23.71 26.03
N PRO A 13 53.38 -22.38 26.19
CA PRO A 13 54.49 -21.55 25.71
C PRO A 13 55.55 -21.36 26.79
N GLY A 14 56.80 -21.35 26.39
CA GLY A 14 57.86 -20.61 27.06
C GLY A 14 58.50 -21.22 28.34
N ILE A 15 58.43 -22.54 28.54
CA ILE A 15 58.95 -23.17 29.76
C ILE A 15 60.50 -23.19 29.81
N ALA A 16 61.17 -23.15 28.66
CA ALA A 16 62.64 -23.29 28.61
C ALA A 16 63.37 -21.98 28.39
N SER A 17 62.79 -21.01 27.68
CA SER A 17 63.44 -19.74 27.29
C SER A 17 62.98 -18.53 28.12
N GLY A 18 61.89 -18.62 28.87
CA GLY A 18 61.26 -17.45 29.52
C GLY A 18 60.57 -16.47 28.55
N PHE A 19 60.50 -16.82 27.26
CA PHE A 19 59.84 -16.00 26.25
C PHE A 19 58.34 -16.33 26.17
N ASP A 20 57.49 -15.30 26.23
CA ASP A 20 56.06 -15.44 25.99
C ASP A 20 55.85 -15.53 24.45
N THR A 21 55.99 -16.74 23.93
CA THR A 21 55.82 -17.07 22.52
C THR A 21 54.45 -16.68 21.98
N ALA A 22 53.40 -16.83 22.81
CA ALA A 22 52.02 -16.49 22.43
C ALA A 22 51.88 -14.97 22.20
N SER A 23 52.41 -14.15 23.08
CA SER A 23 52.39 -12.68 22.95
C SER A 23 53.16 -12.21 21.71
N VAL A 24 54.32 -12.83 21.46
CA VAL A 24 55.14 -12.47 20.25
C VAL A 24 54.40 -12.84 18.95
N VAL A 25 53.87 -14.07 18.89
CA VAL A 25 53.09 -14.51 17.71
C VAL A 25 51.86 -13.61 17.51
N SER A 26 51.13 -13.27 18.61
CA SER A 26 50.00 -12.35 18.56
C SER A 26 50.35 -11.00 17.93
N LYS A 27 51.45 -10.37 18.39
CA LYS A 27 51.94 -9.11 17.79
C LYS A 27 52.38 -9.21 16.33
N LEU A 28 52.97 -10.32 15.94
CA LEU A 28 53.31 -10.58 14.54
C LEU A 28 52.05 -10.76 13.71
N MET A 29 51.04 -11.47 14.20
CA MET A 29 49.75 -11.67 13.52
C MET A 29 48.96 -10.39 13.41
N GLU A 30 49.05 -9.47 14.37
CA GLU A 30 48.40 -8.13 14.29
C GLU A 30 48.88 -7.36 13.05
N VAL A 31 50.19 -7.40 12.74
CA VAL A 31 50.74 -6.79 11.53
C VAL A 31 50.26 -7.51 10.24
N GLU A 32 50.26 -8.86 10.31
CA GLU A 32 49.83 -9.68 9.17
C GLU A 32 48.34 -9.57 8.89
N MET A 33 47.49 -9.17 9.86
CA MET A 33 46.05 -8.96 9.72
C MET A 33 45.71 -7.63 9.07
N GLN A 34 46.63 -6.67 8.96
CA GLN A 34 46.35 -5.35 8.34
C GLN A 34 45.72 -5.43 6.93
N PRO A 35 46.16 -6.31 6.00
CA PRO A 35 45.50 -6.44 4.70
C PRO A 35 44.03 -6.91 4.81
N LEU A 36 43.74 -7.84 5.75
CA LEU A 36 42.39 -8.32 5.98
C LEU A 36 41.49 -7.20 6.56
N ASN A 37 41.98 -6.43 7.52
CA ASN A 37 41.27 -5.30 8.11
C ASN A 37 40.92 -4.25 7.04
N ARG A 38 41.86 -3.92 6.16
CA ARG A 38 41.62 -3.00 5.04
C ARG A 38 40.59 -3.53 4.05
N ALA A 39 40.60 -4.84 3.77
CA ALA A 39 39.60 -5.45 2.91
C ALA A 39 38.20 -5.42 3.56
N GLN A 40 38.12 -5.67 4.87
CA GLN A 40 36.90 -5.57 5.66
C GLN A 40 36.36 -4.14 5.68
N GLU A 41 37.16 -3.13 5.95
CA GLU A 41 36.78 -1.73 5.92
C GLU A 41 36.19 -1.30 4.56
N LYS A 42 36.81 -1.78 3.46
CA LYS A 42 36.29 -1.52 2.11
C LYS A 42 34.97 -2.23 1.86
N PHE A 43 34.86 -3.47 2.33
CA PHE A 43 33.62 -4.24 2.20
C PHE A 43 32.48 -3.55 2.97
N ASP A 44 32.72 -3.12 4.20
CA ASP A 44 31.75 -2.42 5.04
C ASP A 44 31.34 -1.08 4.41
N THR A 45 32.29 -0.33 3.88
CA THR A 45 32.02 0.92 3.15
C THR A 45 31.07 0.68 1.94
N LEU A 46 31.34 -0.35 1.13
CA LEU A 46 30.50 -0.70 0.00
C LEU A 46 29.12 -1.19 0.44
N ASN A 47 29.04 -1.91 1.55
CA ASN A 47 27.78 -2.37 2.13
C ASN A 47 26.92 -1.19 2.59
N TYR A 48 27.50 -0.20 3.27
CA TYR A 48 26.79 1.02 3.65
C TYR A 48 26.38 1.84 2.42
N GLN A 49 27.24 1.94 1.42
CA GLN A 49 26.91 2.60 0.16
C GLN A 49 25.74 1.92 -0.55
N GLN A 50 25.72 0.59 -0.58
CA GLN A 50 24.61 -0.19 -1.13
C GLN A 50 23.30 0.09 -0.39
N LYS A 51 23.34 0.10 0.94
CA LYS A 51 22.15 0.38 1.77
C LYS A 51 21.57 1.77 1.50
N VAL A 52 22.41 2.79 1.38
CA VAL A 52 21.95 4.15 1.07
C VAL A 52 21.35 4.22 -0.35
N TRP A 53 21.94 3.54 -1.34
CA TRP A 53 21.36 3.44 -2.67
C TRP A 53 19.98 2.75 -2.67
N MET A 54 19.78 1.71 -1.85
CA MET A 54 18.46 1.07 -1.68
C MET A 54 17.44 2.00 -1.02
N GLN A 55 17.89 2.89 -0.13
CA GLN A 55 17.01 3.94 0.44
C GLN A 55 16.62 4.98 -0.62
N VAL A 56 17.55 5.38 -1.51
CA VAL A 56 17.27 6.23 -2.66
C VAL A 56 16.25 5.57 -3.59
N ASP A 57 16.45 4.29 -3.89
CA ASP A 57 15.53 3.50 -4.72
C ASP A 57 14.10 3.54 -4.16
N LYS A 58 13.95 3.18 -2.89
CA LYS A 58 12.67 3.21 -2.18
C LYS A 58 12.02 4.60 -2.21
N LYS A 59 12.81 5.67 -1.98
CA LYS A 59 12.28 7.04 -1.99
C LYS A 59 11.77 7.45 -3.37
N LEU A 60 12.45 7.02 -4.42
CA LEU A 60 12.02 7.24 -5.79
C LEU A 60 10.80 6.39 -6.17
N GLU A 61 10.71 5.14 -5.69
CA GLU A 61 9.51 4.30 -5.86
C GLU A 61 8.29 4.92 -5.19
N GLU A 62 8.41 5.44 -3.96
CA GLU A 62 7.31 6.17 -3.29
C GLU A 62 6.82 7.36 -4.12
N PHE A 63 7.73 8.06 -4.79
CA PHE A 63 7.36 9.15 -5.69
C PHE A 63 6.73 8.64 -6.98
N TYR A 64 7.23 7.54 -7.54
CA TYR A 64 6.64 6.88 -8.71
C TYR A 64 5.18 6.45 -8.46
N ASP A 65 4.92 5.79 -7.33
CA ASP A 65 3.58 5.34 -6.94
C ASP A 65 2.61 6.52 -6.76
N PHE A 66 3.06 7.59 -6.10
CA PHE A 66 2.30 8.83 -6.01
C PHE A 66 1.93 9.38 -7.41
N LEU A 67 2.86 9.38 -8.37
CA LEU A 67 2.63 9.90 -9.71
C LEU A 67 1.62 9.06 -10.52
N ILE A 68 1.45 7.77 -10.22
CA ILE A 68 0.41 6.93 -10.85
C ILE A 68 -0.97 7.50 -10.53
N GLU A 69 -1.25 7.68 -9.24
CA GLU A 69 -2.55 8.18 -8.76
C GLU A 69 -2.78 9.66 -9.11
N PHE A 70 -1.73 10.48 -8.97
CA PHE A 70 -1.78 11.90 -9.25
C PHE A 70 -2.27 12.22 -10.67
N LYS A 71 -1.85 11.45 -11.68
CA LYS A 71 -2.17 11.71 -13.10
C LYS A 71 -3.58 11.29 -13.51
N LEU A 72 -4.30 10.55 -12.68
CA LEU A 72 -5.67 10.18 -12.99
C LEU A 72 -6.53 11.44 -13.09
N GLN A 73 -7.32 11.53 -14.16
CA GLN A 73 -8.16 12.71 -14.41
C GLN A 73 -9.08 12.98 -13.21
N GLY A 74 -9.68 11.94 -12.64
CA GLY A 74 -10.53 12.05 -11.46
C GLY A 74 -9.84 12.51 -10.18
N ASN A 75 -8.51 12.44 -10.11
CA ASN A 75 -7.74 12.93 -8.97
C ASN A 75 -7.22 14.35 -9.21
N LEU A 76 -6.75 14.63 -10.43
CA LEU A 76 -6.13 15.91 -10.75
C LEU A 76 -7.14 17.01 -11.08
N ILE A 77 -8.19 16.67 -11.80
CA ILE A 77 -9.28 17.58 -12.14
C ILE A 77 -10.64 16.95 -11.81
N PRO A 78 -10.89 16.64 -10.53
CA PRO A 78 -12.15 16.04 -10.10
C PRO A 78 -13.31 16.98 -10.32
N LYS A 79 -14.47 16.41 -10.53
CA LYS A 79 -15.74 17.17 -10.54
C LYS A 79 -16.47 16.94 -9.23
N LYS A 80 -17.27 17.91 -8.84
CA LYS A 80 -18.21 17.79 -7.72
C LYS A 80 -19.62 18.00 -8.21
N ALA A 81 -20.54 17.21 -7.70
CA ALA A 81 -21.96 17.41 -7.87
C ALA A 81 -22.51 17.93 -6.54
N VAL A 82 -23.24 19.02 -6.59
CA VAL A 82 -23.84 19.66 -5.41
C VAL A 82 -25.36 19.64 -5.54
N SER A 83 -26.03 19.10 -4.54
CA SER A 83 -27.49 19.16 -4.39
C SER A 83 -27.90 20.40 -3.61
N SER A 84 -28.97 21.07 -4.02
CA SER A 84 -29.55 22.16 -3.24
C SER A 84 -30.31 21.68 -1.99
N ASP A 85 -30.66 20.40 -1.94
CA ASP A 85 -31.26 19.76 -0.77
C ASP A 85 -30.75 18.31 -0.60
N GLU A 86 -29.74 18.16 0.24
CA GLU A 86 -29.15 16.86 0.54
C GLU A 86 -30.02 15.93 1.40
N LYS A 87 -31.14 16.44 1.94
CA LYS A 87 -32.13 15.60 2.64
C LYS A 87 -33.00 14.86 1.64
N VAL A 88 -33.23 15.44 0.49
CA VAL A 88 -34.01 14.84 -0.61
C VAL A 88 -33.15 13.90 -1.43
N LEU A 89 -32.00 14.38 -1.89
CA LEU A 89 -31.07 13.59 -2.70
C LEU A 89 -29.65 14.08 -2.53
N THR A 90 -28.70 13.15 -2.64
CA THR A 90 -27.27 13.47 -2.75
C THR A 90 -26.77 13.12 -4.13
N ALA A 91 -25.77 13.87 -4.59
CA ALA A 91 -25.17 13.68 -5.91
C ALA A 91 -23.66 13.55 -5.80
N SER A 92 -23.08 12.63 -6.56
CA SER A 92 -21.65 12.48 -6.75
C SER A 92 -21.33 12.34 -8.24
N SER A 93 -20.33 13.06 -8.74
CA SER A 93 -19.98 13.03 -10.14
C SER A 93 -18.77 12.15 -10.43
N SER A 94 -18.76 11.49 -11.58
CA SER A 94 -17.55 10.87 -12.12
C SER A 94 -16.62 11.94 -12.72
N ALA A 95 -15.36 11.58 -12.97
CA ALA A 95 -14.36 12.49 -13.53
C ALA A 95 -14.71 12.97 -14.96
N ASP A 96 -15.41 12.14 -15.70
CA ASP A 96 -15.86 12.34 -17.08
C ASP A 96 -17.28 12.90 -17.19
N ALA A 97 -17.94 13.21 -16.05
CA ALA A 97 -19.25 13.85 -16.05
C ALA A 97 -19.19 15.21 -16.77
N ASP A 98 -20.22 15.55 -17.51
CA ASP A 98 -20.33 16.89 -18.11
C ASP A 98 -20.64 17.95 -17.06
N ASN A 99 -20.10 19.16 -17.22
CA ASN A 99 -20.54 20.30 -16.42
C ASN A 99 -21.99 20.60 -16.78
N ALA A 100 -22.90 20.45 -15.85
CA ALA A 100 -24.33 20.58 -16.09
C ALA A 100 -25.04 21.13 -14.87
N THR A 101 -26.12 21.85 -15.12
CA THR A 101 -27.11 22.16 -14.09
C THR A 101 -28.42 21.55 -14.54
N PHE A 102 -29.03 20.76 -13.71
CA PHE A 102 -30.33 20.15 -13.92
C PHE A 102 -31.06 20.00 -12.59
N TYR A 103 -32.32 19.67 -12.67
CA TYR A 103 -33.21 19.63 -11.54
C TYR A 103 -33.92 18.27 -11.49
N LEU A 104 -34.09 17.71 -10.31
CA LEU A 104 -34.80 16.46 -10.11
C LEU A 104 -35.89 16.64 -9.07
N LYS A 105 -37.04 15.99 -9.36
CA LYS A 105 -38.14 15.86 -8.40
C LYS A 105 -38.39 14.38 -8.15
N VAL A 106 -38.41 13.99 -6.89
CA VAL A 106 -38.57 12.60 -6.47
C VAL A 106 -40.03 12.33 -6.15
N ASN A 107 -40.73 11.63 -7.06
CA ASN A 107 -42.15 11.32 -6.91
C ASN A 107 -42.40 10.09 -6.03
N SER A 108 -41.52 9.07 -6.16
CA SER A 108 -41.55 7.87 -5.31
C SER A 108 -40.16 7.30 -5.08
N LEU A 109 -40.00 6.53 -4.00
CA LEU A 109 -38.80 5.78 -3.69
C LEU A 109 -39.01 4.29 -3.93
N ALA A 110 -37.96 3.61 -4.35
CA ALA A 110 -37.97 2.17 -4.49
C ALA A 110 -37.97 1.51 -3.11
N SER A 111 -38.90 0.59 -2.91
CA SER A 111 -39.00 -0.21 -1.69
C SER A 111 -39.35 -1.65 -2.03
N PRO A 112 -38.91 -2.63 -1.24
CA PRO A 112 -39.29 -4.03 -1.43
C PRO A 112 -40.70 -4.31 -0.97
N THR A 113 -41.33 -5.33 -1.55
CA THR A 113 -42.56 -5.92 -0.96
C THR A 113 -42.19 -6.73 0.26
N VAL A 114 -42.97 -6.57 1.32
CA VAL A 114 -42.74 -7.24 2.62
C VAL A 114 -44.05 -7.92 3.07
N VAL A 115 -43.97 -9.20 3.36
CA VAL A 115 -45.02 -9.95 4.09
C VAL A 115 -44.58 -10.06 5.54
N VAL A 116 -45.43 -9.62 6.45
CA VAL A 116 -45.16 -9.62 7.90
C VAL A 116 -46.08 -10.59 8.58
N GLY A 117 -45.54 -11.68 9.13
CA GLY A 117 -46.26 -12.61 9.99
C GLY A 117 -46.09 -12.23 11.46
N GLU A 118 -47.20 -12.31 12.24
CA GLU A 118 -47.16 -12.14 13.69
C GLU A 118 -47.05 -13.51 14.38
N VAL A 119 -45.92 -13.72 15.03
CA VAL A 119 -45.66 -14.93 15.81
C VAL A 119 -46.25 -14.76 17.20
N THR A 120 -47.40 -15.42 17.48
CA THR A 120 -48.14 -15.28 18.72
C THR A 120 -47.52 -15.97 19.92
N ASP A 121 -46.65 -16.96 19.66
CA ASP A 121 -45.94 -17.71 20.70
C ASP A 121 -44.58 -17.07 21.00
N SER A 122 -44.51 -16.35 22.11
CA SER A 122 -43.29 -15.65 22.54
C SER A 122 -42.14 -16.56 22.97
N THR A 123 -42.35 -17.89 23.01
CA THR A 123 -41.26 -18.86 23.29
C THR A 123 -40.46 -19.23 22.07
N ILE A 124 -40.93 -18.89 20.86
CA ILE A 124 -40.25 -19.15 19.61
C ILE A 124 -39.06 -18.23 19.46
N GLN A 125 -37.87 -18.81 19.33
CA GLN A 125 -36.60 -18.11 19.15
C GLN A 125 -35.92 -18.56 17.83
N LYS A 126 -34.92 -17.81 17.38
CA LYS A 126 -34.15 -18.17 16.18
C LYS A 126 -33.52 -19.57 16.24
N LYS A 127 -33.23 -20.05 17.45
CA LYS A 127 -32.69 -21.40 17.71
C LYS A 127 -33.77 -22.45 18.00
N SER A 128 -35.02 -22.10 18.09
CA SER A 128 -36.11 -23.06 18.28
C SER A 128 -36.18 -23.99 17.07
N THR A 129 -36.25 -25.30 17.32
CA THR A 129 -36.41 -26.30 16.26
C THR A 129 -37.83 -26.29 15.73
N ILE A 130 -37.97 -26.57 14.44
CA ILE A 130 -39.32 -26.65 13.81
C ILE A 130 -40.18 -27.73 14.48
N GLY A 131 -39.56 -28.86 14.88
CA GLY A 131 -40.23 -29.90 15.65
C GLY A 131 -40.80 -29.37 16.97
N SER A 132 -40.05 -28.57 17.75
CA SER A 132 -40.54 -27.99 18.99
C SER A 132 -41.70 -27.00 18.78
N ILE A 133 -41.65 -26.24 17.68
CA ILE A 133 -42.74 -25.30 17.32
C ILE A 133 -44.03 -26.03 16.95
N LEU A 134 -43.89 -27.16 16.23
CA LEU A 134 -45.03 -27.96 15.77
C LEU A 134 -45.52 -28.99 16.81
N GLY A 135 -44.75 -29.23 17.89
CA GLY A 135 -45.04 -30.24 18.88
C GLY A 135 -44.80 -31.67 18.36
N ILE A 136 -43.87 -31.91 17.49
CA ILE A 136 -43.52 -33.20 16.91
C ILE A 136 -42.11 -33.61 17.33
N GLU A 137 -41.96 -34.92 17.70
CA GLU A 137 -40.64 -35.48 18.06
C GLU A 137 -40.07 -36.38 16.93
N ASP A 138 -40.89 -36.69 15.90
CA ASP A 138 -40.50 -37.54 14.79
C ASP A 138 -39.72 -36.77 13.72
N ASP A 139 -38.48 -37.13 13.48
CA ASP A 139 -37.59 -36.52 12.49
C ASP A 139 -37.74 -37.09 11.09
N THR A 140 -38.60 -38.09 10.90
CA THR A 140 -38.88 -38.71 9.59
C THR A 140 -39.90 -37.91 8.77
N GLN A 141 -40.61 -36.93 9.39
CA GLN A 141 -41.62 -36.15 8.70
C GLN A 141 -41.03 -34.93 8.00
N GLU A 142 -41.23 -34.86 6.68
CA GLU A 142 -40.88 -33.67 5.91
C GLU A 142 -41.95 -32.56 6.08
N ILE A 143 -41.48 -31.36 6.38
CA ILE A 143 -42.33 -30.17 6.53
C ILE A 143 -42.13 -29.35 5.26
N LYS A 144 -43.18 -29.25 4.42
CA LYS A 144 -43.10 -28.60 3.12
C LYS A 144 -44.08 -27.42 3.01
N PHE A 145 -43.60 -26.37 2.42
CA PHE A 145 -44.44 -25.27 1.97
C PHE A 145 -43.84 -24.62 0.72
N SER A 146 -44.61 -23.80 0.05
CA SER A 146 -44.19 -23.17 -1.20
C SER A 146 -44.14 -21.65 -1.07
N ILE A 147 -43.17 -21.05 -1.71
CA ILE A 147 -43.07 -19.60 -1.90
C ILE A 147 -43.07 -19.32 -3.40
N SER A 148 -43.84 -18.35 -3.83
CA SER A 148 -43.79 -17.83 -5.20
C SER A 148 -43.79 -16.32 -5.20
N LYS A 149 -43.20 -15.76 -6.26
CA LYS A 149 -43.19 -14.35 -6.56
C LYS A 149 -43.77 -14.14 -7.97
N ASP A 150 -44.35 -12.98 -8.23
CA ASP A 150 -44.94 -12.64 -9.54
C ASP A 150 -44.01 -12.98 -10.69
N GLY A 151 -44.53 -13.75 -11.65
CA GLY A 151 -43.79 -14.15 -12.84
C GLY A 151 -42.70 -15.20 -12.62
N GLY A 152 -42.49 -15.65 -11.38
CA GLY A 152 -41.51 -16.66 -10.99
C GLY A 152 -42.11 -18.07 -10.85
N SER A 153 -41.25 -19.10 -10.89
CA SER A 153 -41.65 -20.47 -10.54
C SER A 153 -41.86 -20.59 -9.02
N THR A 154 -42.91 -21.30 -8.64
CA THR A 154 -43.13 -21.71 -7.24
C THR A 154 -41.96 -22.55 -6.77
N LYS A 155 -41.36 -22.21 -5.63
CA LYS A 155 -40.25 -22.90 -5.01
C LYS A 155 -40.72 -23.61 -3.75
N GLU A 156 -40.46 -24.90 -3.65
CA GLU A 156 -40.76 -25.70 -2.47
C GLU A 156 -39.65 -25.62 -1.45
N ILE A 157 -39.99 -25.29 -0.23
CA ILE A 157 -39.11 -25.28 0.94
C ILE A 157 -39.37 -26.55 1.73
N THR A 158 -38.35 -27.38 1.90
CA THR A 158 -38.40 -28.61 2.67
C THR A 158 -37.58 -28.50 3.94
N LEU A 159 -38.17 -28.78 5.08
CA LEU A 159 -37.60 -28.72 6.41
C LEU A 159 -37.69 -30.08 7.09
N SER A 160 -36.80 -30.36 8.02
CA SER A 160 -36.88 -31.44 9.00
C SER A 160 -37.30 -30.88 10.35
N SER A 161 -37.78 -31.77 11.26
CA SER A 161 -38.09 -31.38 12.63
C SER A 161 -36.89 -30.78 13.40
N THR A 162 -35.67 -31.17 13.04
CA THR A 162 -34.43 -30.71 13.68
C THR A 162 -33.93 -29.37 13.16
N ASP A 163 -34.43 -28.92 11.99
CA ASP A 163 -34.10 -27.58 11.49
C ASP A 163 -34.57 -26.49 12.45
N THR A 164 -33.84 -25.43 12.56
CA THR A 164 -34.15 -24.26 13.38
C THR A 164 -34.81 -23.16 12.54
N ILE A 165 -35.33 -22.12 13.19
CA ILE A 165 -35.77 -20.89 12.49
C ILE A 165 -34.64 -20.27 11.67
N ASN A 166 -33.39 -20.32 12.14
CA ASN A 166 -32.24 -19.87 11.35
C ASN A 166 -32.05 -20.71 10.07
N ASP A 167 -32.24 -22.04 10.16
CA ASP A 167 -32.16 -22.92 8.99
C ASP A 167 -33.30 -22.66 8.01
N LEU A 168 -34.53 -22.40 8.52
CA LEU A 168 -35.64 -21.96 7.70
C LEU A 168 -35.30 -20.66 6.92
N ILE A 169 -34.77 -19.64 7.61
CA ILE A 169 -34.34 -18.39 6.97
C ILE A 169 -33.28 -18.66 5.88
N ALA A 170 -32.30 -19.50 6.18
CA ALA A 170 -31.26 -19.85 5.21
C ALA A 170 -31.83 -20.60 4.00
N LYS A 171 -32.78 -21.55 4.21
CA LYS A 171 -33.43 -22.31 3.13
C LYS A 171 -34.32 -21.42 2.26
N ILE A 172 -35.05 -20.47 2.85
CA ILE A 172 -35.83 -19.49 2.08
C ILE A 172 -34.88 -18.67 1.16
N LYS A 173 -33.79 -18.15 1.69
CA LYS A 173 -32.80 -17.41 0.91
C LYS A 173 -32.13 -18.26 -0.18
N GLY A 174 -31.87 -19.53 0.11
CA GLY A 174 -31.27 -20.50 -0.84
C GLY A 174 -32.26 -21.10 -1.85
N SER A 175 -33.54 -20.80 -1.78
CA SER A 175 -34.58 -21.40 -2.63
C SER A 175 -34.63 -20.87 -4.05
N GLU A 176 -33.88 -19.80 -4.37
CA GLU A 176 -33.99 -19.07 -5.67
C GLU A 176 -35.41 -18.55 -5.97
N ALA A 177 -36.19 -18.22 -4.92
CA ALA A 177 -37.48 -17.57 -5.05
C ALA A 177 -37.39 -16.04 -5.13
N ASP A 178 -36.17 -15.49 -5.19
CA ASP A 178 -35.87 -14.03 -5.17
C ASP A 178 -36.49 -13.33 -3.94
N VAL A 179 -36.50 -14.02 -2.81
CA VAL A 179 -36.96 -13.49 -1.51
C VAL A 179 -35.98 -13.86 -0.41
N SER A 180 -35.92 -13.05 0.61
CA SER A 180 -35.21 -13.29 1.86
C SER A 180 -36.16 -13.30 3.05
N ALA A 181 -35.76 -13.94 4.16
CA ALA A 181 -36.53 -13.94 5.38
C ALA A 181 -35.74 -13.37 6.57
N LYS A 182 -36.43 -12.79 7.51
CA LYS A 182 -35.85 -12.31 8.78
C LYS A 182 -36.85 -12.57 9.94
N PHE A 183 -36.32 -12.85 11.12
CA PHE A 183 -37.12 -13.00 12.32
C PHE A 183 -36.64 -12.03 13.40
N ASP A 184 -37.56 -11.17 13.86
CA ASP A 184 -37.39 -10.29 15.01
C ASP A 184 -37.96 -10.98 16.26
N GLU A 185 -37.08 -11.64 17.01
CA GLU A 185 -37.44 -12.34 18.24
C GLU A 185 -38.04 -11.43 19.31
N ALA A 186 -37.52 -10.19 19.39
CA ALA A 186 -37.91 -9.25 20.43
C ALA A 186 -39.38 -8.79 20.26
N ASN A 187 -39.83 -8.69 19.02
CA ASN A 187 -41.17 -8.20 18.68
C ASN A 187 -42.07 -9.31 18.11
N GLY A 188 -41.60 -10.56 18.04
CA GLY A 188 -42.38 -11.69 17.54
C GLY A 188 -42.84 -11.53 16.09
N LYS A 189 -41.97 -10.96 15.19
CA LYS A 189 -42.36 -10.71 13.79
C LYS A 189 -41.47 -11.47 12.83
N PHE A 190 -42.10 -12.23 11.93
CA PHE A 190 -41.43 -12.91 10.85
C PHE A 190 -41.66 -12.17 9.53
N PHE A 191 -40.59 -11.86 8.81
CA PHE A 191 -40.64 -11.08 7.59
C PHE A 191 -40.22 -11.95 6.41
N ILE A 192 -40.96 -11.87 5.29
CA ILE A 192 -40.51 -12.31 3.97
C ILE A 192 -40.44 -11.07 3.09
N ILE A 193 -39.27 -10.83 2.48
CA ILE A 193 -38.93 -9.58 1.80
C ILE A 193 -38.48 -9.94 0.39
N SER A 194 -39.01 -9.26 -0.63
CA SER A 194 -38.51 -9.42 -1.99
C SER A 194 -37.05 -8.93 -2.08
N ASP A 195 -36.19 -9.64 -2.82
CA ASP A 195 -34.78 -9.25 -3.00
C ASP A 195 -34.62 -8.04 -3.94
N LYS A 196 -35.66 -7.73 -4.71
CA LYS A 196 -35.73 -6.53 -5.54
C LYS A 196 -36.83 -5.59 -5.05
N ASN A 197 -36.61 -4.30 -5.21
CA ASN A 197 -37.65 -3.33 -4.96
C ASN A 197 -38.69 -3.34 -6.12
N GLY A 198 -39.89 -2.92 -5.78
CA GLY A 198 -41.01 -2.84 -6.70
C GLY A 198 -42.25 -3.51 -6.16
N PRO A 199 -43.41 -3.31 -6.81
CA PRO A 199 -44.70 -3.85 -6.42
C PRO A 199 -44.82 -5.34 -6.78
N GLU A 200 -44.01 -6.15 -6.14
CA GLU A 200 -43.97 -7.60 -6.33
C GLU A 200 -45.11 -8.25 -5.48
N ASN A 201 -45.68 -9.37 -5.95
CA ASN A 201 -46.63 -10.13 -5.18
C ASN A 201 -45.96 -11.40 -4.64
N ILE A 202 -45.74 -11.46 -3.34
CA ILE A 202 -45.21 -12.63 -2.65
C ILE A 202 -46.33 -13.49 -2.14
N SER A 203 -46.43 -14.73 -2.56
CA SER A 203 -47.40 -15.70 -2.08
C SER A 203 -46.70 -16.84 -1.33
N VAL A 204 -47.20 -17.15 -0.16
CA VAL A 204 -46.75 -18.27 0.67
C VAL A 204 -47.92 -19.22 0.86
N SER A 205 -47.73 -20.50 0.54
CA SER A 205 -48.80 -21.50 0.59
C SER A 205 -48.28 -22.86 1.01
N ALA A 206 -49.15 -23.68 1.54
CA ALA A 206 -48.88 -25.06 1.87
C ALA A 206 -50.15 -25.93 1.62
N GLU A 207 -49.96 -27.25 1.47
CA GLU A 207 -51.06 -28.20 1.30
C GLU A 207 -51.97 -28.18 2.53
N GLU A 208 -53.27 -28.28 2.32
CA GLU A 208 -54.27 -28.29 3.36
C GLU A 208 -54.06 -29.45 4.34
N GLY A 209 -54.03 -29.18 5.63
CA GLY A 209 -53.80 -30.21 6.67
C GLY A 209 -52.32 -30.65 6.82
N SER A 210 -51.38 -30.06 6.07
CA SER A 210 -49.95 -30.36 6.17
C SER A 210 -49.28 -29.65 7.36
N LEU A 211 -48.17 -30.22 7.82
CA LEU A 211 -47.32 -29.59 8.85
C LEU A 211 -46.75 -28.24 8.38
N GLY A 212 -46.50 -28.08 7.09
CA GLY A 212 -46.10 -26.82 6.50
C GLY A 212 -47.14 -25.72 6.70
N LYS A 213 -48.43 -26.07 6.54
CA LYS A 213 -49.54 -25.09 6.81
C LYS A 213 -49.56 -24.68 8.26
N VAL A 214 -49.48 -25.64 9.19
CA VAL A 214 -49.42 -25.34 10.63
C VAL A 214 -48.23 -24.47 10.99
N LEU A 215 -47.05 -24.71 10.37
CA LEU A 215 -45.88 -23.86 10.59
C LEU A 215 -46.14 -22.43 10.11
N LEU A 216 -46.69 -22.26 8.91
CA LEU A 216 -46.98 -20.94 8.35
C LEU A 216 -48.02 -20.19 9.19
N GLU A 217 -49.02 -20.89 9.75
CA GLU A 217 -50.02 -20.33 10.70
C GLU A 217 -49.34 -19.86 12.01
N LYS A 218 -48.46 -20.69 12.58
CA LYS A 218 -47.72 -20.33 13.81
C LYS A 218 -46.76 -19.15 13.62
N LEU A 219 -46.19 -19.01 12.43
CA LEU A 219 -45.37 -17.86 12.02
C LEU A 219 -46.22 -16.65 11.59
N GLY A 220 -47.55 -16.79 11.55
CA GLY A 220 -48.49 -15.74 11.15
C GLY A 220 -48.43 -15.37 9.66
N LEU A 221 -47.80 -16.19 8.82
CA LEU A 221 -47.54 -15.87 7.40
C LEU A 221 -48.75 -16.05 6.49
N LEU A 222 -49.74 -16.86 6.87
CA LEU A 222 -50.96 -17.04 6.09
C LEU A 222 -52.01 -15.91 6.30
N SER A 223 -51.92 -15.22 7.42
CA SER A 223 -52.76 -14.07 7.77
C SER A 223 -51.98 -12.75 7.82
N GLY A 224 -50.71 -12.78 7.36
CA GLY A 224 -49.78 -11.68 7.46
C GLY A 224 -50.21 -10.44 6.65
N GLU A 225 -49.84 -9.28 7.15
CA GLU A 225 -49.96 -8.04 6.39
C GLU A 225 -48.93 -7.99 5.26
N THR A 226 -49.38 -7.66 4.04
CA THR A 226 -48.47 -7.41 2.92
C THR A 226 -48.36 -5.92 2.65
N THR A 227 -47.15 -5.39 2.81
CA THR A 227 -46.84 -4.05 2.36
C THR A 227 -46.25 -4.19 0.95
N THR A 228 -46.98 -3.76 -0.05
CA THR A 228 -46.56 -3.77 -1.44
C THR A 228 -45.42 -2.76 -1.63
N GLY A 229 -44.32 -3.21 -2.21
CA GLY A 229 -43.19 -2.34 -2.57
C GLY A 229 -43.55 -1.33 -3.67
N SER A 230 -42.61 -0.47 -3.97
CA SER A 230 -42.74 0.56 -5.02
C SER A 230 -41.49 0.65 -5.86
N TYR A 231 -41.62 1.10 -7.09
CA TYR A 231 -40.50 1.60 -7.88
C TYR A 231 -40.20 3.05 -7.54
N ALA A 232 -38.95 3.45 -7.69
CA ALA A 232 -38.65 4.87 -7.66
C ALA A 232 -39.05 5.52 -9.00
N GLU A 233 -39.51 6.76 -8.89
CA GLU A 233 -39.87 7.60 -10.01
C GLU A 233 -39.28 8.99 -9.80
N VAL A 234 -38.60 9.52 -10.83
CA VAL A 234 -37.92 10.79 -10.78
C VAL A 234 -38.21 11.59 -12.06
N GLU A 235 -38.61 12.82 -11.91
CA GLU A 235 -38.75 13.78 -13.02
C GLU A 235 -37.46 14.59 -13.16
N LEU A 236 -36.91 14.65 -14.39
CA LEU A 236 -35.79 15.51 -14.75
C LEU A 236 -36.31 16.76 -15.41
N SER A 237 -35.78 17.91 -14.99
CA SER A 237 -36.05 19.23 -15.62
C SER A 237 -34.74 19.98 -15.86
N PHE A 238 -34.69 20.79 -16.89
CA PHE A 238 -33.57 21.72 -17.15
C PHE A 238 -33.89 23.16 -16.75
N ASP A 239 -35.17 23.49 -16.56
CA ASP A 239 -35.62 24.83 -16.15
C ASP A 239 -36.06 24.91 -14.70
N GLY A 240 -36.19 23.76 -14.03
CA GLY A 240 -36.64 23.65 -12.63
C GLY A 240 -38.14 23.88 -12.41
N ILE A 241 -38.94 23.91 -13.51
CA ILE A 241 -40.35 24.20 -13.48
C ILE A 241 -41.13 23.08 -14.18
N ASN A 242 -40.72 22.72 -15.40
CA ASN A 242 -41.41 21.72 -16.21
C ASN A 242 -40.56 20.46 -16.34
N PRO A 243 -41.16 19.26 -16.20
CA PRO A 243 -40.44 18.04 -16.47
C PRO A 243 -40.06 17.93 -17.94
N SER A 244 -38.78 17.62 -18.20
CA SER A 244 -38.29 17.34 -19.56
C SER A 244 -38.41 15.85 -19.89
N THR A 245 -38.26 14.98 -18.87
CA THR A 245 -38.46 13.54 -18.94
C THR A 245 -38.70 12.96 -17.57
N THR A 246 -39.31 11.78 -17.52
CA THR A 246 -39.53 11.03 -16.27
C THR A 246 -38.82 9.70 -16.39
N TYR A 247 -38.09 9.32 -15.36
CA TYR A 247 -37.50 8.00 -15.16
C TYR A 247 -38.43 7.21 -14.25
N GLU A 248 -39.08 6.21 -14.82
CA GLU A 248 -40.06 5.37 -14.12
C GLU A 248 -39.51 3.96 -13.89
N GLN A 249 -40.15 3.21 -13.00
CA GLN A 249 -39.87 1.80 -12.71
C GLN A 249 -38.40 1.52 -12.34
N LEU A 250 -37.80 2.43 -11.59
CA LEU A 250 -36.44 2.24 -11.07
C LEU A 250 -36.46 1.28 -9.87
N ASN A 251 -35.72 0.19 -9.97
CA ASN A 251 -35.62 -0.82 -8.89
C ASN A 251 -34.72 -0.37 -7.73
N GLU A 252 -34.00 0.74 -7.89
CA GLU A 252 -33.04 1.24 -6.93
C GLU A 252 -33.29 2.72 -6.64
N ASN A 253 -32.89 3.16 -5.43
CA ASN A 253 -32.90 4.57 -5.06
C ASN A 253 -31.61 5.28 -5.51
N THR A 254 -30.93 4.73 -6.53
CA THR A 254 -29.72 5.29 -7.12
C THR A 254 -29.92 5.36 -8.63
N ILE A 255 -29.69 6.52 -9.21
CA ILE A 255 -29.76 6.74 -10.66
C ILE A 255 -28.51 7.45 -11.15
N ASN A 256 -28.06 7.12 -12.36
CA ASN A 256 -26.98 7.84 -13.03
C ASN A 256 -27.53 8.73 -14.16
N ILE A 257 -27.27 10.03 -14.07
CA ILE A 257 -27.67 11.03 -15.07
C ILE A 257 -26.43 11.86 -15.44
N PHE A 258 -26.05 11.91 -16.70
CA PHE A 258 -24.89 12.66 -17.22
C PHE A 258 -23.57 12.38 -16.49
N GLY A 259 -23.31 11.10 -16.13
CA GLY A 259 -22.13 10.73 -15.37
C GLY A 259 -22.18 11.11 -13.88
N THR A 260 -23.35 11.55 -13.40
CA THR A 260 -23.59 11.88 -12.00
C THR A 260 -24.44 10.79 -11.37
N THR A 261 -23.92 10.18 -10.32
CA THR A 261 -24.65 9.21 -9.48
C THR A 261 -25.45 9.97 -8.43
N ILE A 262 -26.75 9.77 -8.41
CA ILE A 262 -27.70 10.44 -7.54
C ILE A 262 -28.34 9.40 -6.64
N GLU A 263 -28.27 9.60 -5.33
CA GLU A 263 -28.91 8.77 -4.33
C GLU A 263 -30.16 9.50 -3.82
N LEU A 264 -31.34 8.88 -4.01
CA LEU A 264 -32.64 9.38 -3.58
C LEU A 264 -32.87 9.00 -2.12
N LYS A 265 -33.22 9.97 -1.27
CA LYS A 265 -33.40 9.77 0.17
C LYS A 265 -34.82 10.04 0.66
N SER A 266 -35.50 11.01 0.06
CA SER A 266 -36.89 11.32 0.39
C SER A 266 -37.64 11.86 -0.82
N LEU A 267 -38.97 11.88 -0.71
CA LEU A 267 -39.86 12.51 -1.69
C LEU A 267 -39.63 14.02 -1.70
N SER A 268 -39.89 14.67 -2.84
CA SER A 268 -39.89 16.12 -2.95
C SER A 268 -41.13 16.65 -3.64
N ASP A 269 -41.65 17.75 -3.15
CA ASP A 269 -42.78 18.46 -3.78
C ASP A 269 -42.28 19.41 -4.91
N GLU A 270 -41.04 19.87 -4.77
CA GLU A 270 -40.36 20.80 -5.69
C GLU A 270 -39.14 20.17 -6.35
N PHE A 271 -38.68 20.77 -7.43
CA PHE A 271 -37.46 20.37 -8.10
C PHE A 271 -36.21 20.76 -7.31
N VAL A 272 -35.38 19.79 -7.01
CA VAL A 272 -34.08 19.96 -6.33
C VAL A 272 -33.02 20.19 -7.39
N LYS A 273 -32.27 21.31 -7.28
CA LYS A 273 -31.20 21.65 -8.19
C LYS A 273 -29.94 20.80 -7.96
N ILE A 274 -29.40 20.25 -9.02
CA ILE A 274 -28.09 19.60 -9.01
C ILE A 274 -27.17 20.42 -9.94
N SER A 275 -26.00 20.78 -9.41
CA SER A 275 -24.95 21.46 -10.17
C SER A 275 -23.71 20.58 -10.22
N VAL A 276 -23.25 20.26 -11.42
CA VAL A 276 -21.99 19.52 -11.64
C VAL A 276 -20.97 20.51 -12.17
N GLU A 277 -19.91 20.69 -11.42
CA GLU A 277 -18.86 21.66 -11.74
C GLU A 277 -17.46 21.10 -11.38
N GLN A 278 -16.42 21.78 -11.88
CA GLN A 278 -15.05 21.45 -11.53
C GLN A 278 -14.79 21.70 -10.05
N ASP A 279 -14.23 20.72 -9.32
CA ASP A 279 -13.79 20.88 -7.94
C ASP A 279 -12.39 21.50 -7.92
N ILE A 280 -12.36 22.84 -8.06
CA ILE A 280 -11.10 23.60 -8.12
C ILE A 280 -10.30 23.44 -6.81
N ASP A 281 -10.97 23.43 -5.67
CA ASP A 281 -10.27 23.34 -4.37
C ASP A 281 -9.52 22.01 -4.25
N LYS A 282 -10.19 20.91 -4.57
CA LYS A 282 -9.57 19.58 -4.57
C LYS A 282 -8.46 19.44 -5.62
N SER A 283 -8.63 20.08 -6.79
CA SER A 283 -7.59 20.15 -7.81
C SER A 283 -6.34 20.87 -7.32
N VAL A 284 -6.51 22.01 -6.64
CA VAL A 284 -5.41 22.77 -6.05
C VAL A 284 -4.71 21.96 -4.97
N ASP A 285 -5.45 21.29 -4.07
CA ASP A 285 -4.88 20.43 -3.05
C ASP A 285 -4.08 19.28 -3.64
N THR A 286 -4.58 18.67 -4.73
CA THR A 286 -3.87 17.58 -5.44
C THR A 286 -2.55 18.08 -6.06
N VAL A 287 -2.56 19.25 -6.69
CA VAL A 287 -1.34 19.85 -7.26
C VAL A 287 -0.37 20.27 -6.14
N LYS A 288 -0.86 20.74 -5.00
CA LYS A 288 -0.03 21.04 -3.83
C LYS A 288 0.68 19.79 -3.31
N GLN A 289 -0.03 18.66 -3.23
CA GLN A 289 0.60 17.37 -2.88
C GLN A 289 1.71 16.98 -3.87
N PHE A 290 1.54 17.24 -5.16
CA PHE A 290 2.60 17.03 -6.15
C PHE A 290 3.83 17.90 -5.86
N VAL A 291 3.64 19.18 -5.56
CA VAL A 291 4.72 20.10 -5.20
C VAL A 291 5.44 19.62 -3.95
N ASP A 292 4.70 19.21 -2.93
CA ASP A 292 5.26 18.73 -1.67
C ASP A 292 6.04 17.42 -1.86
N LYS A 293 5.49 16.46 -2.58
CA LYS A 293 6.15 15.17 -2.86
C LYS A 293 7.40 15.32 -3.73
N TYR A 294 7.35 16.17 -4.74
CA TYR A 294 8.55 16.53 -5.51
C TYR A 294 9.61 17.18 -4.63
N ASN A 295 9.24 18.17 -3.83
CA ASN A 295 10.17 18.89 -2.94
C ASN A 295 10.78 17.94 -1.89
N GLU A 296 10.00 17.06 -1.31
CA GLU A 296 10.47 16.02 -0.38
C GLU A 296 11.53 15.13 -1.05
N THR A 297 11.23 14.64 -2.25
CA THR A 297 12.10 13.73 -3.00
C THR A 297 13.40 14.41 -3.43
N ILE A 298 13.31 15.63 -4.00
CA ILE A 298 14.49 16.33 -4.49
C ILE A 298 15.38 16.82 -3.33
N THR A 299 14.79 17.21 -2.18
CA THR A 299 15.52 17.56 -0.96
C THR A 299 16.29 16.37 -0.43
N TYR A 300 15.66 15.20 -0.34
CA TYR A 300 16.31 13.98 0.11
C TYR A 300 17.55 13.65 -0.75
N VAL A 301 17.42 13.71 -2.07
CA VAL A 301 18.54 13.48 -2.98
C VAL A 301 19.63 14.55 -2.83
N TYR A 302 19.24 15.81 -2.69
CA TYR A 302 20.16 16.93 -2.49
C TYR A 302 20.94 16.80 -1.19
N ASP A 303 20.27 16.47 -0.10
CA ASP A 303 20.90 16.34 1.22
C ASP A 303 21.94 15.22 1.22
N LEU A 304 21.66 14.05 0.63
CA LEU A 304 22.65 12.98 0.45
C LEU A 304 23.89 13.39 -0.35
N LEU A 305 23.73 14.29 -1.33
CA LEU A 305 24.85 14.82 -2.14
C LEU A 305 25.71 15.82 -1.37
N HIS A 306 25.16 16.51 -0.36
CA HIS A 306 25.82 17.61 0.36
C HIS A 306 26.11 17.29 1.83
N GLU A 307 25.66 16.14 2.30
CA GLU A 307 25.88 15.70 3.66
C GLU A 307 27.36 15.45 3.94
N SER A 308 27.85 15.88 5.11
CA SER A 308 29.21 15.64 5.55
C SER A 308 29.29 14.32 6.33
N LYS A 309 30.43 13.63 6.20
CA LYS A 309 30.73 12.45 7.02
C LYS A 309 30.84 12.85 8.50
N VAL A 310 30.47 11.96 9.37
CA VAL A 310 30.70 12.08 10.82
C VAL A 310 32.18 11.90 11.08
N THR A 311 32.84 12.90 11.72
CA THR A 311 34.27 12.91 12.02
C THR A 311 34.59 13.22 13.48
N ASP A 312 33.57 13.49 14.28
CA ASP A 312 33.66 13.93 15.67
C ASP A 312 33.45 12.81 16.69
N LYS A 313 33.25 11.56 16.21
CA LYS A 313 33.07 10.36 17.02
C LYS A 313 34.27 9.40 16.83
N ALA A 314 34.64 8.71 17.91
CA ALA A 314 35.58 7.59 17.80
C ALA A 314 34.91 6.41 17.05
N ALA A 315 35.69 5.59 16.36
CA ALA A 315 35.17 4.48 15.55
C ALA A 315 34.33 3.46 16.38
N GLU A 316 34.66 3.30 17.65
CA GLU A 316 33.93 2.46 18.63
C GLU A 316 32.56 3.00 19.04
N ASP A 317 32.35 4.32 18.89
CA ASP A 317 31.11 5.01 19.25
C ASP A 317 30.23 5.29 18.02
N MET A 318 30.69 4.96 16.81
CA MET A 318 29.95 5.18 15.57
C MET A 318 28.84 4.14 15.39
N THR A 319 27.64 4.63 15.13
CA THR A 319 26.50 3.79 14.74
C THR A 319 26.54 3.47 13.25
N GLU A 320 25.71 2.53 12.81
CA GLU A 320 25.56 2.24 11.38
C GLU A 320 25.10 3.49 10.58
N GLU A 321 24.20 4.29 11.14
CA GLU A 321 23.74 5.54 10.56
C GLU A 321 24.86 6.57 10.40
N ASP A 322 25.77 6.66 11.40
CA ASP A 322 26.94 7.53 11.32
C ASP A 322 27.88 7.14 10.16
N TYR A 323 28.06 5.83 9.90
CA TYR A 323 28.86 5.33 8.78
C TYR A 323 28.18 5.55 7.42
N MET A 324 26.85 5.52 7.35
CA MET A 324 26.09 5.79 6.13
C MET A 324 26.08 7.28 5.78
N LYS A 325 26.18 8.15 6.79
CA LYS A 325 26.13 9.61 6.61
C LYS A 325 27.24 10.13 5.73
N GLY A 326 26.89 10.92 4.71
CA GLY A 326 27.82 11.49 3.74
C GLY A 326 28.52 10.49 2.82
N ILE A 327 28.05 9.23 2.76
CA ILE A 327 28.68 8.19 1.93
C ILE A 327 28.43 8.41 0.45
N LEU A 328 27.30 9.04 0.07
CA LEU A 328 26.99 9.45 -1.30
C LEU A 328 27.28 10.93 -1.56
N ALA A 329 28.03 11.61 -0.67
CA ALA A 329 28.43 12.99 -0.89
C ALA A 329 29.19 13.12 -2.20
N ARG A 330 28.73 13.99 -3.11
CA ARG A 330 29.28 14.23 -4.45
C ARG A 330 29.30 12.99 -5.36
N ASP A 331 28.43 12.01 -5.12
CA ASP A 331 28.31 10.84 -6.01
C ASP A 331 27.73 11.28 -7.36
N ARG A 332 28.46 11.00 -8.45
CA ARG A 332 28.09 11.43 -9.80
C ARG A 332 26.81 10.79 -10.32
N ASN A 333 26.53 9.58 -9.91
CA ASN A 333 25.33 8.87 -10.36
C ASN A 333 24.10 9.50 -9.69
N LEU A 334 24.19 9.80 -8.41
CA LEU A 334 23.13 10.49 -7.67
C LEU A 334 22.95 11.92 -8.16
N GLU A 335 24.05 12.62 -8.46
CA GLU A 335 24.04 13.96 -9.07
C GLU A 335 23.30 13.98 -10.42
N ASN A 336 23.50 12.96 -11.25
CA ASN A 336 22.78 12.82 -12.52
C ASN A 336 21.27 12.63 -12.31
N ILE A 337 20.85 11.88 -11.30
CA ILE A 337 19.43 11.73 -10.94
C ILE A 337 18.86 13.07 -10.50
N PHE A 338 19.55 13.78 -9.61
CA PHE A 338 19.17 15.10 -9.13
C PHE A 338 18.92 16.10 -10.28
N TYR A 339 19.91 16.27 -11.15
CA TYR A 339 19.78 17.24 -12.26
C TYR A 339 18.72 16.85 -13.29
N LYS A 340 18.51 15.58 -13.54
CA LYS A 340 17.46 15.12 -14.46
C LYS A 340 16.07 15.39 -13.90
N LEU A 341 15.81 15.07 -12.64
CA LEU A 341 14.52 15.38 -11.98
C LEU A 341 14.26 16.89 -11.98
N ARG A 342 15.26 17.68 -11.60
CA ARG A 342 15.18 19.15 -11.60
C ARG A 342 14.86 19.69 -12.99
N ASN A 343 15.58 19.24 -14.02
CA ASN A 343 15.40 19.75 -15.38
C ASN A 343 14.00 19.42 -15.93
N MET A 344 13.41 18.26 -15.57
CA MET A 344 12.07 17.87 -16.02
C MET A 344 10.99 18.84 -15.54
N VAL A 345 11.12 19.35 -14.33
CA VAL A 345 10.15 20.28 -13.73
C VAL A 345 10.23 21.67 -14.35
N TYR A 346 11.44 22.12 -14.70
CA TYR A 346 11.65 23.46 -15.28
C TYR A 346 11.56 23.49 -16.82
N SER A 347 11.54 22.32 -17.48
CA SER A 347 11.47 22.26 -18.94
C SER A 347 10.05 22.41 -19.47
N SER A 348 9.95 22.99 -20.68
CA SER A 348 8.69 22.99 -21.42
C SER A 348 8.35 21.59 -21.93
N THR A 349 7.06 21.35 -22.13
CA THR A 349 6.50 20.14 -22.76
C THR A 349 6.03 20.45 -24.19
N ASN A 350 5.87 19.40 -24.98
CA ASN A 350 5.29 19.47 -26.32
C ASN A 350 3.85 18.93 -26.37
N VAL A 351 3.17 18.88 -25.21
CA VAL A 351 1.76 18.45 -25.13
C VAL A 351 0.84 19.41 -25.84
N ASP A 352 -0.31 18.93 -26.29
CA ASP A 352 -1.36 19.79 -26.82
C ASP A 352 -2.00 20.61 -25.69
N GLY A 353 -2.65 21.73 -26.04
CA GLY A 353 -3.29 22.63 -25.08
C GLY A 353 -2.55 23.96 -24.91
N GLU A 354 -3.06 24.82 -24.08
CA GLU A 354 -2.55 26.16 -23.83
C GLU A 354 -1.25 26.16 -23.00
N PHE A 355 -1.21 25.32 -21.96
CA PHE A 355 -0.09 25.31 -21.00
C PHE A 355 1.05 24.40 -21.48
N LYS A 356 2.27 24.93 -21.55
CA LYS A 356 3.48 24.22 -22.02
C LYS A 356 4.53 24.00 -20.97
N SER A 357 4.39 24.61 -19.80
CA SER A 357 5.33 24.49 -18.67
C SER A 357 4.59 24.64 -17.34
N LEU A 358 5.17 24.12 -16.26
CA LEU A 358 4.61 24.31 -14.93
C LEU A 358 4.55 25.79 -14.52
N LEU A 359 5.48 26.61 -15.03
CA LEU A 359 5.48 28.05 -14.78
C LEU A 359 4.22 28.75 -15.30
N SER A 360 3.64 28.26 -16.42
CA SER A 360 2.43 28.84 -17.02
C SER A 360 1.17 28.66 -16.15
N ILE A 361 1.20 27.71 -15.21
CA ILE A 361 0.11 27.46 -14.24
C ILE A 361 0.50 27.84 -12.80
N GLY A 362 1.55 28.64 -12.62
CA GLY A 362 1.94 29.15 -11.31
C GLY A 362 2.91 28.26 -10.51
N ILE A 363 3.52 27.21 -11.11
CA ILE A 363 4.50 26.37 -10.41
C ILE A 363 5.91 26.71 -10.91
N GLY A 364 6.76 27.19 -10.02
CA GLY A 364 8.12 27.62 -10.35
C GLY A 364 9.03 27.70 -9.13
N SER A 365 10.19 28.34 -9.26
CA SER A 365 11.17 28.49 -8.17
C SER A 365 10.77 29.48 -7.08
N GLY A 366 9.59 30.11 -7.18
CA GLY A 366 9.16 31.18 -6.29
C GLY A 366 9.80 32.53 -6.62
N ASP A 367 9.71 33.51 -5.70
CA ASP A 367 10.21 34.85 -5.89
C ASP A 367 11.71 34.89 -6.19
N THR A 368 12.07 35.58 -7.25
CA THR A 368 13.46 35.76 -7.65
C THR A 368 14.21 36.58 -6.60
N GLY A 369 15.33 36.06 -6.12
CA GLY A 369 16.33 36.81 -5.34
C GLY A 369 16.27 36.66 -3.83
N ARG A 370 15.35 35.91 -3.25
CA ARG A 370 15.22 35.78 -1.77
C ARG A 370 15.62 34.45 -1.15
N ASN A 371 15.86 33.41 -1.94
CA ASN A 371 16.18 32.10 -1.36
C ASN A 371 17.15 31.29 -2.23
N TYR A 372 18.44 31.62 -2.16
CA TYR A 372 19.51 30.93 -2.86
C TYR A 372 19.51 29.41 -2.56
N GLU A 373 19.29 29.05 -1.30
CA GLU A 373 19.27 27.65 -0.86
C GLU A 373 18.13 26.85 -1.52
N SER A 374 16.92 27.40 -1.57
CA SER A 374 15.78 26.74 -2.23
C SER A 374 16.02 26.51 -3.72
N THR A 375 16.67 27.48 -4.37
CA THR A 375 17.02 27.38 -5.79
C THR A 375 18.10 26.31 -6.02
N MET A 376 19.10 26.22 -5.15
CA MET A 376 20.14 25.19 -5.22
C MET A 376 19.57 23.79 -4.99
N LYS A 377 18.66 23.64 -4.04
CA LYS A 377 17.93 22.39 -3.78
C LYS A 377 16.96 22.02 -4.92
N GLY A 378 16.68 22.92 -5.85
CA GLY A 378 15.76 22.69 -6.96
C GLY A 378 14.30 22.63 -6.55
N LEU A 379 13.93 23.29 -5.43
CA LEU A 379 12.56 23.32 -4.92
C LEU A 379 11.65 24.13 -5.83
N ILE A 380 10.40 23.71 -5.88
CA ILE A 380 9.31 24.41 -6.56
C ILE A 380 8.30 24.94 -5.56
N LYS A 381 7.61 26.01 -5.93
CA LYS A 381 6.52 26.63 -5.16
C LYS A 381 5.30 26.78 -6.05
N LEU A 382 4.13 26.71 -5.43
CA LEU A 382 2.84 26.89 -6.05
C LEU A 382 2.33 28.32 -5.76
N ASP A 383 1.93 29.03 -6.81
CA ASP A 383 1.08 30.22 -6.78
C ASP A 383 -0.36 29.71 -6.99
N GLU A 384 -1.10 29.61 -5.87
CA GLU A 384 -2.45 29.02 -5.87
C GLU A 384 -3.42 29.87 -6.72
N ASP A 385 -3.27 31.20 -6.76
CA ASP A 385 -4.18 32.07 -7.51
C ASP A 385 -4.04 31.83 -9.03
N LYS A 386 -2.80 31.71 -9.52
CA LYS A 386 -2.56 31.37 -10.94
C LYS A 386 -3.03 29.98 -11.30
N LEU A 387 -2.85 29.00 -10.40
CA LEU A 387 -3.37 27.66 -10.63
C LEU A 387 -4.89 27.65 -10.69
N ARG A 388 -5.57 28.38 -9.78
CA ARG A 388 -7.02 28.52 -9.79
C ARG A 388 -7.52 29.17 -11.09
N GLU A 389 -6.84 30.21 -11.56
CA GLU A 389 -7.15 30.84 -12.83
C GLU A 389 -7.03 29.86 -14.01
N ALA A 390 -5.93 29.09 -14.07
CA ALA A 390 -5.71 28.07 -15.09
C ALA A 390 -6.77 26.96 -15.07
N LEU A 391 -7.13 26.47 -13.88
CA LEU A 391 -8.13 25.44 -13.68
C LEU A 391 -9.55 25.92 -14.00
N ASN A 392 -9.89 27.19 -13.71
CA ASN A 392 -11.18 27.75 -14.07
C ASN A 392 -11.35 27.92 -15.60
N ASN A 393 -10.27 28.33 -16.27
CA ASN A 393 -10.31 28.59 -17.70
C ASN A 393 -10.22 27.31 -18.54
N ASN A 394 -9.21 26.45 -18.25
CA ASN A 394 -8.88 25.28 -19.06
C ASN A 394 -8.40 24.10 -18.20
N PRO A 395 -9.27 23.45 -17.38
CA PRO A 395 -8.87 22.36 -16.49
C PRO A 395 -8.27 21.17 -17.25
N GLU A 396 -8.82 20.84 -18.43
CA GLU A 396 -8.30 19.78 -19.28
C GLU A 396 -6.87 20.02 -19.76
N ASP A 397 -6.50 21.26 -20.07
CA ASP A 397 -5.16 21.57 -20.52
C ASP A 397 -4.16 21.58 -19.34
N VAL A 398 -4.63 21.88 -18.12
CA VAL A 398 -3.85 21.65 -16.89
C VAL A 398 -3.59 20.14 -16.70
N TRP A 399 -4.62 19.30 -16.86
CA TRP A 399 -4.43 17.86 -16.78
C TRP A 399 -3.48 17.34 -17.86
N LYS A 400 -3.61 17.76 -19.13
CA LYS A 400 -2.71 17.39 -20.22
C LYS A 400 -1.26 17.77 -19.95
N LEU A 401 -1.02 18.94 -19.34
CA LEU A 401 0.33 19.40 -18.98
C LEU A 401 1.05 18.40 -18.06
N PHE A 402 0.33 17.74 -17.15
CA PHE A 402 0.90 16.75 -16.24
C PHE A 402 0.85 15.33 -16.80
N ALA A 403 -0.27 14.92 -17.37
CA ALA A 403 -0.64 13.52 -17.53
C ALA A 403 -0.54 12.97 -18.96
N THR A 404 -0.40 13.80 -19.98
CA THR A 404 -0.32 13.33 -21.38
C THR A 404 0.71 12.20 -21.51
N ASN A 405 0.29 11.11 -22.17
CA ASN A 405 1.13 9.94 -22.45
C ASN A 405 0.88 9.44 -23.89
N ASP A 406 1.31 10.21 -24.87
CA ASP A 406 1.22 9.87 -26.29
C ASP A 406 2.57 9.35 -26.79
N LYS A 407 2.72 8.02 -26.75
CA LYS A 407 3.94 7.34 -27.22
C LYS A 407 4.16 7.46 -28.73
N THR A 408 3.09 7.59 -29.49
CA THR A 408 3.13 7.64 -30.95
C THR A 408 3.76 8.95 -31.45
N ASN A 409 3.39 10.07 -30.81
CA ASN A 409 3.87 11.40 -31.15
C ASN A 409 4.94 11.91 -30.17
N GLU A 410 5.40 11.06 -29.26
CA GLU A 410 6.39 11.39 -28.23
C GLU A 410 6.01 12.61 -27.36
N LYS A 411 4.70 12.78 -27.09
CA LYS A 411 4.18 13.86 -26.24
C LYS A 411 3.97 13.34 -24.83
N TYR A 412 4.66 13.94 -23.88
CA TYR A 412 4.57 13.55 -22.49
C TYR A 412 4.40 14.76 -21.59
N GLY A 413 3.43 14.71 -20.70
CA GLY A 413 3.25 15.68 -19.63
C GLY A 413 4.37 15.61 -18.60
N VAL A 414 4.50 16.62 -17.75
CA VAL A 414 5.61 16.72 -16.78
C VAL A 414 5.63 15.54 -15.82
N ALA A 415 4.50 15.22 -15.18
CA ALA A 415 4.41 14.08 -14.26
C ALA A 415 4.65 12.75 -14.97
N GLN A 416 4.20 12.61 -16.22
CA GLN A 416 4.46 11.42 -17.03
C GLN A 416 5.93 11.28 -17.40
N LYS A 417 6.64 12.38 -17.72
CA LYS A 417 8.09 12.34 -17.97
C LYS A 417 8.85 11.91 -16.73
N ILE A 418 8.51 12.50 -15.58
CA ILE A 418 9.12 12.14 -14.30
C ILE A 418 8.86 10.68 -13.98
N GLN A 419 7.63 10.22 -14.10
CA GLN A 419 7.26 8.82 -13.84
C GLN A 419 8.04 7.85 -14.72
N ASN A 420 8.12 8.11 -16.02
CA ASN A 420 8.88 7.26 -16.95
C ASN A 420 10.36 7.20 -16.56
N TYR A 421 10.93 8.34 -16.20
CA TYR A 421 12.33 8.41 -15.78
C TYR A 421 12.58 7.67 -14.45
N VAL A 422 11.73 7.90 -13.45
CA VAL A 422 11.85 7.20 -12.15
C VAL A 422 11.70 5.70 -12.34
N TYR A 423 10.75 5.24 -13.16
CA TYR A 423 10.63 3.83 -13.51
C TYR A 423 11.92 3.26 -14.13
N ASP A 424 12.53 3.97 -15.06
CA ASP A 424 13.79 3.52 -15.70
C ASP A 424 14.97 3.49 -14.72
N VAL A 425 14.91 4.30 -13.68
CA VAL A 425 15.91 4.34 -12.62
C VAL A 425 15.74 3.20 -11.62
N THR A 426 14.50 2.91 -11.19
CA THR A 426 14.20 1.97 -10.08
C THR A 426 13.86 0.55 -10.54
N LYS A 427 13.38 0.35 -11.78
CA LYS A 427 12.99 -0.99 -12.26
C LYS A 427 14.14 -2.01 -12.15
N PHE A 428 13.78 -3.29 -12.13
CA PHE A 428 14.76 -4.38 -12.20
C PHE A 428 15.71 -4.21 -13.41
N ASN A 429 17.00 -4.37 -13.22
CA ASN A 429 18.07 -3.99 -14.15
C ASN A 429 18.06 -2.50 -14.55
N GLY A 430 17.37 -1.65 -13.79
CA GLY A 430 17.37 -0.20 -13.95
C GLY A 430 18.70 0.45 -13.55
N TYR A 431 18.69 1.78 -13.50
CA TYR A 431 19.94 2.52 -13.25
C TYR A 431 20.53 2.23 -11.87
N ILE A 432 19.69 2.22 -10.81
CA ILE A 432 20.13 1.95 -9.43
C ILE A 432 20.56 0.48 -9.29
N ASP A 433 19.82 -0.48 -9.83
CA ASP A 433 20.15 -1.89 -9.75
C ASP A 433 21.50 -2.20 -10.40
N ARG A 434 21.85 -1.54 -11.51
CA ARG A 434 23.19 -1.66 -12.14
C ARG A 434 24.31 -1.08 -11.29
N ILE A 435 24.05 -0.16 -10.39
CA ILE A 435 25.03 0.40 -9.44
C ILE A 435 25.10 -0.46 -8.19
N ALA A 436 23.97 -0.61 -7.49
CA ALA A 436 23.88 -1.13 -6.13
C ALA A 436 23.21 -2.51 -6.02
N GLY A 437 22.63 -3.03 -7.09
CA GLY A 437 22.05 -4.37 -7.09
C GLY A 437 23.08 -5.47 -6.84
N THR A 438 22.60 -6.67 -6.51
CA THR A 438 23.47 -7.83 -6.23
C THR A 438 24.45 -8.12 -7.37
N ASN A 439 24.05 -7.92 -8.63
CA ASN A 439 24.87 -8.07 -9.81
C ASN A 439 25.40 -6.72 -10.36
N GLY A 440 25.11 -5.64 -9.67
CA GLY A 440 25.59 -4.30 -9.99
C GLY A 440 27.06 -4.11 -9.64
N THR A 441 27.56 -2.92 -9.89
CA THR A 441 28.98 -2.57 -9.68
C THR A 441 29.39 -2.80 -8.24
N ILE A 442 28.62 -2.30 -7.26
CA ILE A 442 28.91 -2.44 -5.82
C ILE A 442 28.83 -3.92 -5.40
N GLY A 443 27.79 -4.65 -5.80
CA GLY A 443 27.63 -6.06 -5.48
C GLY A 443 28.76 -6.93 -6.01
N ASN A 444 29.24 -6.65 -7.23
CA ASN A 444 30.41 -7.34 -7.81
C ASN A 444 31.70 -7.06 -7.06
N GLN A 445 31.93 -5.80 -6.65
CA GLN A 445 33.10 -5.42 -5.83
C GLN A 445 33.06 -6.09 -4.47
N MET A 446 31.90 -6.13 -3.79
CA MET A 446 31.72 -6.82 -2.52
C MET A 446 32.02 -8.32 -2.64
N ARG A 447 31.54 -9.00 -3.69
CA ARG A 447 31.87 -10.41 -3.93
C ARG A 447 33.35 -10.65 -4.15
N SER A 448 34.02 -9.76 -4.88
CA SER A 448 35.46 -9.84 -5.09
C SER A 448 36.21 -9.69 -3.77
N LEU A 449 35.85 -8.70 -2.95
CA LEU A 449 36.43 -8.49 -1.62
C LEU A 449 36.17 -9.68 -0.69
N ALA A 450 34.97 -10.24 -0.67
CA ALA A 450 34.65 -11.41 0.14
C ALA A 450 35.57 -12.61 -0.23
N LYS A 451 35.82 -12.83 -1.51
CA LYS A 451 36.77 -13.87 -2.00
C LYS A 451 38.19 -13.55 -1.57
N GLU A 452 38.63 -12.28 -1.68
CA GLU A 452 39.97 -11.85 -1.24
C GLU A 452 40.12 -12.07 0.28
N MET A 453 39.16 -11.69 1.08
CA MET A 453 39.15 -11.90 2.54
C MET A 453 39.26 -13.37 2.89
N THR A 454 38.55 -14.26 2.20
CA THR A 454 38.66 -15.72 2.39
C THR A 454 40.08 -16.20 2.11
N ASN A 455 40.70 -15.73 1.03
CA ASN A 455 42.09 -16.09 0.69
C ASN A 455 43.12 -15.54 1.71
N LEU A 456 42.87 -14.33 2.24
CA LEU A 456 43.72 -13.73 3.28
C LEU A 456 43.60 -14.50 4.59
N LEU A 457 42.41 -14.93 5.00
CA LEU A 457 42.20 -15.76 6.19
C LEU A 457 42.96 -17.09 6.10
N ASP A 458 42.89 -17.78 4.95
CA ASP A 458 43.68 -19.02 4.72
C ASP A 458 45.18 -18.79 4.83
N LYS A 459 45.67 -17.66 4.27
CA LYS A 459 47.09 -17.29 4.40
C LYS A 459 47.49 -16.96 5.82
N LEU A 460 46.65 -16.27 6.58
CA LEU A 460 46.88 -15.92 7.97
C LEU A 460 46.97 -17.17 8.84
N GLN A 461 46.09 -18.15 8.67
CA GLN A 461 46.13 -19.43 9.37
C GLN A 461 47.45 -20.17 9.11
N LYS A 462 47.89 -20.21 7.86
CA LYS A 462 49.19 -20.83 7.49
C LYS A 462 50.37 -20.09 8.09
N LYS A 463 50.35 -18.75 8.15
CA LYS A 463 51.41 -17.94 8.78
C LYS A 463 51.45 -18.11 10.27
N GLU A 464 50.28 -18.15 10.92
CA GLU A 464 50.21 -18.42 12.38
C GLU A 464 50.84 -19.76 12.72
N ALA A 465 50.43 -20.83 12.02
CA ALA A 465 51.04 -22.16 12.17
C ALA A 465 52.55 -22.15 11.95
N TYR A 466 53.03 -21.42 10.93
CA TYR A 466 54.43 -21.26 10.63
C TYR A 466 55.18 -20.55 11.76
N TYR A 467 54.68 -19.49 12.34
CA TYR A 467 55.29 -18.78 13.45
C TYR A 467 55.36 -19.66 14.69
N TYR A 468 54.31 -20.36 15.06
CA TYR A 468 54.35 -21.31 16.19
C TYR A 468 55.37 -22.42 15.94
N ALA A 469 55.46 -23.01 14.77
CA ALA A 469 56.43 -24.03 14.45
C ALA A 469 57.87 -23.49 14.55
N ARG A 470 58.15 -22.26 14.08
CA ARG A 470 59.48 -21.63 14.24
C ARG A 470 59.85 -21.37 15.69
N PHE A 471 58.94 -20.85 16.49
CA PHE A 471 59.17 -20.58 17.91
C PHE A 471 59.37 -21.89 18.68
N THR A 472 58.58 -22.93 18.38
CA THR A 472 58.79 -24.27 19.00
C THR A 472 60.15 -24.84 18.65
N ALA A 473 60.61 -24.73 17.40
CA ALA A 473 61.96 -25.18 17.01
C ALA A 473 63.07 -24.37 17.72
N MET A 474 62.85 -23.05 17.89
CA MET A 474 63.80 -22.20 18.61
C MET A 474 63.84 -22.58 20.10
N GLU A 475 62.74 -22.83 20.76
CA GLU A 475 62.67 -23.28 22.15
C GLU A 475 63.39 -24.62 22.34
N GLN A 476 63.19 -25.56 21.43
CA GLN A 476 63.91 -26.84 21.45
C GLN A 476 65.44 -26.66 21.31
N ALA A 477 65.88 -25.72 20.45
CA ALA A 477 67.28 -25.40 20.27
C ALA A 477 67.87 -24.75 21.53
N VAL A 478 67.16 -23.79 22.17
CA VAL A 478 67.56 -23.12 23.40
C VAL A 478 67.64 -24.15 24.55
N GLN A 479 66.67 -25.05 24.69
CA GLN A 479 66.67 -26.12 25.68
C GLN A 479 67.90 -27.04 25.49
N LYS A 480 68.23 -27.41 24.25
CA LYS A 480 69.42 -28.21 23.92
C LYS A 480 70.71 -27.49 24.29
N LEU A 481 70.81 -26.20 23.99
CA LEU A 481 71.97 -25.39 24.36
C LEU A 481 72.09 -25.21 25.91
N SER A 482 70.99 -25.01 26.60
CA SER A 482 70.95 -24.91 28.04
C SER A 482 71.39 -26.23 28.72
N MET A 483 70.96 -27.39 28.24
CA MET A 483 71.40 -28.68 28.68
C MET A 483 72.90 -28.91 28.43
N GLN A 484 73.44 -28.52 27.29
CA GLN A 484 74.86 -28.57 26.99
C GLN A 484 75.67 -27.65 27.91
N GLY A 485 75.17 -26.42 28.10
CA GLY A 485 75.79 -25.48 29.08
C GLY A 485 75.86 -26.06 30.54
N ALA A 486 74.74 -26.62 31.00
CA ALA A 486 74.74 -27.29 32.30
C ALA A 486 75.65 -28.48 32.35
N TYR A 487 75.79 -29.30 31.31
CA TYR A 487 76.72 -30.38 31.21
C TYR A 487 78.19 -29.89 31.28
N ILE A 488 78.52 -28.83 30.56
CA ILE A 488 79.87 -28.21 30.59
C ILE A 488 80.13 -27.62 31.93
N GLN A 489 79.21 -26.93 32.58
CA GLN A 489 79.41 -26.37 33.93
C GLN A 489 79.60 -27.46 35.00
N ASN A 490 78.86 -28.57 34.88
CA ASN A 490 79.04 -29.74 35.77
C ASN A 490 80.38 -30.47 35.53
N ALA A 491 80.87 -30.48 34.30
CA ALA A 491 82.20 -31.06 33.95
C ALA A 491 83.36 -30.24 34.56
N PHE A 492 83.25 -28.90 34.45
CA PHE A 492 84.26 -28.02 35.09
C PHE A 492 84.21 -27.98 36.59
N SER A 493 83.03 -28.10 37.22
CA SER A 493 82.90 -28.14 38.67
C SER A 493 83.45 -29.45 39.29
N LYS A 494 83.46 -30.56 38.53
CA LYS A 494 84.10 -31.83 38.95
C LYS A 494 85.64 -31.87 38.80
N GLN A 495 86.22 -30.94 38.04
CA GLN A 495 87.66 -30.84 37.85
C GLN A 495 88.33 -29.99 38.93
N ASN A 496 87.58 -29.22 39.73
CA ASN A 496 88.03 -28.35 40.80
C ASN A 496 87.81 -28.95 42.21
N GLN A 497 87.45 -30.23 42.32
CA GLN A 497 87.48 -31.06 43.58
C GLN A 497 88.55 -32.13 43.46
#